data_5bc3d4a26f46715d303bb44fe6fa2c51
#
_entry.id   5bc3d4a26f46715d303bb44fe6fa2c51
#
_cell.length_a   1.000
_cell.length_b   1.000
_cell.length_c   1.000
_cell.angle_alpha   90.00
_cell.angle_beta   90.00
_cell.angle_gamma   90.00
#
_symmetry.space_group_name_H-M   'P 1'
#
loop_
_entity.id
_entity.type
_entity.pdbx_description
1 polymer ?
#
loop_
_entity_poly.entity_id
_entity_poly.type
_entity_poly.pdbx_seq_one_letter_code
_entity_poly.pdbx_strand_id
1 'polypeptide(L)'
;LKAAAVAALTVGTILFLINPPSLAGAEDLLTLLVGAAALVLVTAWITVGLMGEGPSEREVDRISDLSEELARRPPPEQPPGEFDELVVEAIDLLPAEFRSLLETTPVVISHLGREHHAYGHYIGDTVARQNYPNRIIIYRDTLERDFGHDPDLLRAQVERTLRHEVAHHLGWGERGVRELGL
;
A
#
# COMPACT_ATOMS: atom_id res chain seq x y z
N LEU A 1 21.53 -10.25 -21.04
CA LEU A 1 22.36 -9.05 -20.93
C LEU A 1 22.40 -8.49 -19.50
N LYS A 2 21.24 -8.29 -18.84
CA LYS A 2 21.17 -7.73 -17.45
C LYS A 2 21.90 -8.61 -16.41
N ALA A 3 21.71 -9.93 -16.46
CA ALA A 3 22.37 -10.88 -15.56
C ALA A 3 23.90 -10.90 -15.75
N ALA A 4 24.38 -10.82 -17.00
CA ALA A 4 25.79 -10.77 -17.29
C ALA A 4 26.45 -9.45 -16.77
N ALA A 5 25.76 -8.33 -16.89
CA ALA A 5 26.23 -7.05 -16.38
C ALA A 5 26.33 -7.04 -14.82
N VAL A 6 25.34 -7.62 -14.14
CA VAL A 6 25.38 -7.78 -12.68
C VAL A 6 26.54 -8.69 -12.25
N ALA A 7 26.72 -9.82 -12.93
CA ALA A 7 27.82 -10.73 -12.64
C ALA A 7 29.19 -10.07 -12.86
N ALA A 8 29.37 -9.33 -13.97
CA ALA A 8 30.60 -8.61 -14.25
C ALA A 8 30.90 -7.52 -13.20
N LEU A 9 29.86 -6.79 -12.75
CA LEU A 9 29.98 -5.79 -11.70
C LEU A 9 30.42 -6.42 -10.38
N THR A 10 29.78 -7.53 -10.00
CA THR A 10 30.09 -8.24 -8.75
C THR A 10 31.55 -8.77 -8.76
N VAL A 11 31.94 -9.44 -9.85
CA VAL A 11 33.30 -9.96 -10.02
C VAL A 11 34.31 -8.82 -10.05
N GLY A 12 34.04 -7.73 -10.77
CA GLY A 12 34.93 -6.55 -10.84
C GLY A 12 35.12 -5.90 -9.46
N THR A 13 34.04 -5.77 -8.66
CA THR A 13 34.12 -5.24 -7.29
C THR A 13 34.94 -6.16 -6.40
N ILE A 14 34.74 -7.47 -6.45
CA ILE A 14 35.51 -8.44 -5.65
C ILE A 14 36.99 -8.38 -6.02
N LEU A 15 37.33 -8.36 -7.32
CA LEU A 15 38.71 -8.27 -7.77
C LEU A 15 39.38 -6.96 -7.31
N PHE A 16 38.66 -5.85 -7.34
CA PHE A 16 39.14 -4.56 -6.85
C PHE A 16 39.42 -4.57 -5.34
N LEU A 17 38.58 -5.23 -4.55
CA LEU A 17 38.76 -5.36 -3.08
C LEU A 17 39.92 -6.29 -2.72
N ILE A 18 40.14 -7.34 -3.51
CA ILE A 18 41.22 -8.31 -3.27
C ILE A 18 42.60 -7.75 -3.70
N ASN A 19 42.61 -6.95 -4.77
CA ASN A 19 43.84 -6.38 -5.34
C ASN A 19 43.65 -4.87 -5.57
N PRO A 20 43.63 -4.05 -4.52
CA PRO A 20 43.45 -2.60 -4.67
C PRO A 20 44.63 -2.01 -5.45
N PRO A 21 44.37 -1.07 -6.39
CA PRO A 21 45.42 -0.41 -7.16
C PRO A 21 46.35 0.37 -6.21
N SER A 22 47.66 0.36 -6.52
CA SER A 22 48.61 1.17 -5.81
C SER A 22 48.38 2.67 -6.11
N LEU A 23 48.30 3.51 -5.10
CA LEU A 23 48.11 4.96 -5.25
C LEU A 23 49.48 5.70 -5.30
N ALA A 24 50.45 5.10 -5.97
CA ALA A 24 51.82 5.62 -5.96
C ALA A 24 52.11 6.72 -6.99
N GLY A 25 51.22 6.94 -7.98
CA GLY A 25 51.40 7.93 -9.04
C GLY A 25 50.10 8.57 -9.55
N ALA A 26 50.22 9.64 -10.29
CA ALA A 26 49.08 10.33 -10.92
C ALA A 26 48.34 9.44 -11.93
N GLU A 27 49.03 8.51 -12.57
CA GLU A 27 48.43 7.55 -13.53
C GLU A 27 47.51 6.54 -12.79
N ASP A 28 47.93 6.10 -11.61
CA ASP A 28 47.15 5.20 -10.77
C ASP A 28 45.86 5.87 -10.26
N LEU A 29 45.97 7.13 -9.86
CA LEU A 29 44.83 7.95 -9.44
C LEU A 29 43.85 8.19 -10.60
N LEU A 30 44.34 8.45 -11.79
CA LEU A 30 43.49 8.61 -12.98
C LEU A 30 42.77 7.33 -13.33
N THR A 31 43.42 6.18 -13.26
CA THR A 31 42.84 4.84 -13.50
C THR A 31 41.74 4.54 -12.47
N LEU A 32 41.96 4.85 -11.21
CA LEU A 32 40.99 4.70 -10.13
C LEU A 32 39.75 5.58 -10.37
N LEU A 33 39.93 6.85 -10.73
CA LEU A 33 38.81 7.77 -11.01
C LEU A 33 38.00 7.33 -12.25
N VAL A 34 38.66 6.90 -13.31
CA VAL A 34 37.97 6.37 -14.51
C VAL A 34 37.21 5.09 -14.18
N GLY A 35 37.81 4.19 -13.41
CA GLY A 35 37.15 2.96 -12.94
C GLY A 35 35.94 3.24 -12.06
N ALA A 36 36.05 4.15 -11.11
CA ALA A 36 34.94 4.57 -10.25
C ALA A 36 33.82 5.23 -11.06
N ALA A 37 34.12 6.11 -11.99
CA ALA A 37 33.12 6.72 -12.88
C ALA A 37 32.42 5.69 -13.74
N ALA A 38 33.13 4.74 -14.33
CA ALA A 38 32.56 3.65 -15.10
C ALA A 38 31.63 2.78 -14.24
N LEU A 39 32.03 2.47 -13.00
CA LEU A 39 31.22 1.71 -12.04
C LEU A 39 29.91 2.43 -11.74
N VAL A 40 29.94 3.73 -11.45
CA VAL A 40 28.74 4.56 -11.18
C VAL A 40 27.81 4.57 -12.39
N LEU A 41 28.32 4.76 -13.60
CA LEU A 41 27.52 4.79 -14.81
C LEU A 41 26.86 3.42 -15.11
N VAL A 42 27.60 2.33 -14.94
CA VAL A 42 27.07 0.98 -15.13
C VAL A 42 26.00 0.66 -14.07
N THR A 43 26.24 1.04 -12.82
CA THR A 43 25.26 0.83 -11.74
C THR A 43 24.00 1.65 -11.98
N ALA A 44 24.12 2.92 -12.36
CA ALA A 44 22.99 3.77 -12.71
C ALA A 44 22.20 3.18 -13.91
N TRP A 45 22.88 2.72 -14.96
CA TRP A 45 22.24 2.12 -16.11
C TRP A 45 21.50 0.82 -15.77
N ILE A 46 22.11 -0.03 -14.93
CA ILE A 46 21.46 -1.26 -14.45
C ILE A 46 20.24 -0.91 -13.60
N THR A 47 20.35 0.05 -12.68
CA THR A 47 19.26 0.47 -11.80
C THR A 47 18.08 0.98 -12.61
N VAL A 48 18.31 1.89 -13.56
CA VAL A 48 17.26 2.39 -14.46
C VAL A 48 16.64 1.25 -15.28
N GLY A 49 17.47 0.34 -15.78
CA GLY A 49 16.98 -0.80 -16.55
C GLY A 49 16.22 -1.88 -15.73
N LEU A 50 16.45 -1.96 -14.41
CA LEU A 50 15.71 -2.84 -13.48
C LEU A 50 14.43 -2.21 -12.98
N MET A 51 14.37 -0.89 -12.83
CA MET A 51 13.16 -0.17 -12.43
C MET A 51 12.03 -0.27 -13.45
N GLY A 52 12.34 -0.72 -14.68
CA GLY A 52 11.37 -0.77 -15.77
C GLY A 52 11.07 0.62 -16.31
N GLU A 53 10.58 0.70 -17.52
CA GLU A 53 9.90 1.92 -17.98
C GLU A 53 8.61 2.01 -17.18
N GLY A 54 8.42 3.05 -16.39
CA GLY A 54 7.14 3.36 -15.77
C GLY A 54 6.04 3.40 -16.85
N PRO A 55 4.78 3.25 -16.47
CA PRO A 55 3.67 3.32 -17.43
C PRO A 55 3.84 4.58 -18.28
N SER A 56 3.69 4.43 -19.59
CA SER A 56 3.81 5.56 -20.52
C SER A 56 2.78 6.64 -20.17
N GLU A 57 3.08 7.93 -20.43
CA GLU A 57 2.13 9.02 -20.19
C GLU A 57 0.72 8.72 -20.75
N ARG A 58 0.66 8.09 -21.94
CA ARG A 58 -0.61 7.65 -22.56
C ARG A 58 -1.34 6.57 -21.77
N GLU A 59 -0.62 5.75 -21.03
CA GLU A 59 -1.18 4.68 -20.21
C GLU A 59 -1.67 5.24 -18.87
N VAL A 60 -0.95 6.20 -18.32
CA VAL A 60 -1.38 6.98 -17.13
C VAL A 60 -2.62 7.81 -17.47
N ASP A 61 -2.65 8.50 -18.60
CA ASP A 61 -3.82 9.27 -19.05
C ASP A 61 -5.03 8.35 -19.25
N ARG A 62 -4.85 7.19 -19.90
CA ARG A 62 -5.94 6.22 -20.11
C ARG A 62 -6.48 5.64 -18.80
N ILE A 63 -5.60 5.35 -17.83
CA ILE A 63 -6.00 4.87 -16.50
C ILE A 63 -6.74 5.98 -15.75
N SER A 64 -6.28 7.23 -15.87
CA SER A 64 -6.92 8.40 -15.28
C SER A 64 -8.31 8.61 -15.86
N ASP A 65 -8.46 8.62 -17.20
CA ASP A 65 -9.73 8.76 -17.89
C ASP A 65 -10.72 7.64 -17.53
N LEU A 66 -10.23 6.39 -17.47
CA LEU A 66 -11.04 5.23 -17.08
C LEU A 66 -11.49 5.33 -15.61
N SER A 67 -10.60 5.77 -14.73
CA SER A 67 -10.93 5.93 -13.31
C SER A 67 -11.95 7.06 -13.11
N GLU A 68 -11.86 8.13 -13.88
CA GLU A 68 -12.81 9.24 -13.85
C GLU A 68 -14.18 8.83 -14.43
N GLU A 69 -14.20 8.04 -15.52
CA GLU A 69 -15.42 7.47 -16.06
C GLU A 69 -16.11 6.50 -15.09
N LEU A 70 -15.33 5.63 -14.41
CA LEU A 70 -15.85 4.72 -13.40
C LEU A 70 -16.36 5.47 -12.16
N ALA A 71 -15.70 6.55 -11.75
CA ALA A 71 -16.15 7.40 -10.64
C ALA A 71 -17.43 8.18 -10.97
N ARG A 72 -17.68 8.47 -12.25
CA ARG A 72 -18.93 9.11 -12.72
C ARG A 72 -20.10 8.14 -12.90
N ARG A 73 -19.83 6.83 -12.98
CA ARG A 73 -20.88 5.81 -13.00
C ARG A 73 -21.52 5.75 -11.62
N PRO A 74 -22.83 5.96 -11.50
CA PRO A 74 -23.50 5.64 -10.26
C PRO A 74 -23.24 4.15 -9.97
N PRO A 75 -22.94 3.79 -8.70
CA PRO A 75 -22.82 2.38 -8.33
C PRO A 75 -24.12 1.67 -8.78
N PRO A 76 -24.03 0.42 -9.27
CA PRO A 76 -25.23 -0.32 -9.62
C PRO A 76 -26.15 -0.30 -8.40
N GLU A 77 -27.40 0.18 -8.59
CA GLU A 77 -28.45 0.11 -7.57
C GLU A 77 -28.81 -1.36 -7.33
N GLN A 78 -27.92 -2.07 -6.65
CA GLN A 78 -28.26 -3.34 -6.06
C GLN A 78 -28.86 -3.05 -4.68
N PRO A 79 -29.97 -3.67 -4.32
CA PRO A 79 -30.46 -3.57 -2.95
C PRO A 79 -29.32 -3.97 -2.01
N PRO A 80 -29.15 -3.28 -0.87
CA PRO A 80 -28.12 -3.64 0.10
C PRO A 80 -28.26 -5.11 0.42
N GLY A 81 -27.14 -5.84 0.35
CA GLY A 81 -27.10 -7.23 0.76
C GLY A 81 -27.18 -7.32 2.28
N GLU A 82 -27.47 -8.51 2.78
CA GLU A 82 -27.55 -8.78 4.23
C GLU A 82 -26.27 -8.31 4.98
N PHE A 83 -25.09 -8.46 4.36
CA PHE A 83 -23.83 -7.97 4.93
C PHE A 83 -23.72 -6.43 4.94
N ASP A 84 -24.26 -5.78 3.91
CA ASP A 84 -24.27 -4.31 3.83
C ASP A 84 -25.12 -3.74 4.97
N GLU A 85 -26.24 -4.39 5.29
CA GLU A 85 -27.11 -4.01 6.42
C GLU A 85 -26.37 -4.13 7.75
N LEU A 86 -25.56 -5.18 7.96
CA LEU A 86 -24.73 -5.32 9.15
C LEU A 86 -23.71 -4.17 9.29
N VAL A 87 -23.11 -3.71 8.18
CA VAL A 87 -22.18 -2.59 8.20
C VAL A 87 -22.91 -1.28 8.54
N VAL A 88 -24.09 -1.05 7.96
CA VAL A 88 -24.93 0.12 8.28
C VAL A 88 -25.31 0.12 9.74
N GLU A 89 -25.77 -1.01 10.27
CA GLU A 89 -26.12 -1.15 11.68
C GLU A 89 -24.91 -0.87 12.60
N ALA A 90 -23.72 -1.38 12.24
CA ALA A 90 -22.49 -1.12 12.98
C ALA A 90 -22.13 0.39 12.99
N ILE A 91 -22.37 1.11 11.88
CA ILE A 91 -22.19 2.57 11.79
C ILE A 91 -23.18 3.30 12.73
N ASP A 92 -24.45 2.87 12.75
CA ASP A 92 -25.49 3.48 13.57
C ASP A 92 -25.26 3.29 15.08
N LEU A 93 -24.59 2.20 15.45
CA LEU A 93 -24.20 1.93 16.84
C LEU A 93 -23.00 2.75 17.33
N LEU A 94 -22.28 3.42 16.43
CA LEU A 94 -21.19 4.30 16.83
C LEU A 94 -21.72 5.54 17.58
N PRO A 95 -20.99 6.05 18.59
CA PRO A 95 -21.25 7.36 19.17
C PRO A 95 -21.33 8.47 18.12
N ALA A 96 -22.14 9.50 18.35
CA ALA A 96 -22.40 10.57 17.39
C ALA A 96 -21.12 11.27 16.92
N GLU A 97 -20.14 11.42 17.81
CA GLU A 97 -18.84 12.02 17.53
C GLU A 97 -18.06 11.24 16.47
N PHE A 98 -18.14 9.89 16.50
CA PHE A 98 -17.45 9.04 15.55
C PHE A 98 -18.21 8.92 14.22
N ARG A 99 -19.56 8.96 14.26
CA ARG A 99 -20.36 9.00 13.03
C ARG A 99 -20.10 10.25 12.21
N SER A 100 -19.90 11.41 12.84
CA SER A 100 -19.59 12.66 12.13
C SER A 100 -18.25 12.59 11.36
N LEU A 101 -17.30 11.77 11.81
CA LEU A 101 -16.04 11.55 11.06
C LEU A 101 -16.28 10.78 9.76
N LEU A 102 -17.28 9.89 9.73
CA LEU A 102 -17.61 9.09 8.56
C LEU A 102 -18.30 9.91 7.45
N GLU A 103 -18.75 11.14 7.72
CA GLU A 103 -19.27 12.05 6.68
C GLU A 103 -18.17 12.41 5.65
N THR A 104 -16.90 12.44 6.09
CA THR A 104 -15.74 12.74 5.24
C THR A 104 -14.86 11.52 4.96
N THR A 105 -15.15 10.39 5.61
CA THR A 105 -14.37 9.14 5.51
C THR A 105 -15.33 7.99 5.20
N PRO A 106 -15.65 7.74 3.91
CA PRO A 106 -16.61 6.72 3.52
C PRO A 106 -16.15 5.33 3.95
N VAL A 107 -17.12 4.50 4.37
CA VAL A 107 -16.94 3.07 4.61
C VAL A 107 -17.25 2.31 3.32
N VAL A 108 -16.33 1.47 2.88
CA VAL A 108 -16.42 0.70 1.63
C VAL A 108 -16.33 -0.79 1.96
N ILE A 109 -17.20 -1.60 1.36
CA ILE A 109 -17.15 -3.06 1.46
C ILE A 109 -16.32 -3.61 0.30
N SER A 110 -15.41 -4.54 0.59
CA SER A 110 -14.52 -5.16 -0.39
C SER A 110 -14.43 -6.68 -0.18
N HIS A 111 -14.06 -7.41 -1.22
CA HIS A 111 -13.85 -8.87 -1.21
C HIS A 111 -12.36 -9.25 -1.28
N LEU A 112 -11.45 -8.33 -0.97
CA LEU A 112 -10.00 -8.51 -1.05
C LEU A 112 -9.34 -8.82 0.30
N GLY A 113 -10.11 -9.18 1.31
CA GLY A 113 -9.62 -9.45 2.66
C GLY A 113 -8.60 -10.59 2.72
N ARG A 114 -8.77 -11.63 1.89
CA ARG A 114 -7.81 -12.74 1.79
C ARG A 114 -6.46 -12.28 1.27
N GLU A 115 -6.44 -11.38 0.31
CA GLU A 115 -5.22 -10.83 -0.27
C GLU A 115 -4.49 -9.94 0.74
N HIS A 116 -5.24 -9.16 1.50
CA HIS A 116 -4.70 -8.26 2.53
C HIS A 116 -4.49 -8.93 3.90
N HIS A 117 -4.94 -10.17 4.09
CA HIS A 117 -4.91 -10.88 5.38
C HIS A 117 -5.54 -10.08 6.52
N ALA A 118 -6.66 -9.40 6.25
CA ALA A 118 -7.30 -8.48 7.17
C ALA A 118 -8.82 -8.60 7.16
N TYR A 119 -9.49 -8.06 8.19
CA TYR A 119 -10.94 -7.90 8.27
C TYR A 119 -11.38 -6.48 7.92
N GLY A 120 -10.50 -5.50 8.10
CA GLY A 120 -10.68 -4.11 7.72
C GLY A 120 -9.36 -3.44 7.40
N HIS A 121 -9.43 -2.23 6.89
CA HIS A 121 -8.26 -1.40 6.63
C HIS A 121 -8.64 0.07 6.56
N TYR A 122 -8.02 0.90 7.37
CA TYR A 122 -8.08 2.34 7.18
C TYR A 122 -7.05 2.78 6.15
N ILE A 123 -7.51 3.43 5.09
CA ILE A 123 -6.66 4.10 4.12
C ILE A 123 -6.83 5.58 4.32
N GLY A 124 -5.81 6.21 4.86
CA GLY A 124 -5.78 7.64 5.10
C GLY A 124 -4.36 8.14 5.18
N ASP A 125 -4.21 9.42 4.91
CA ASP A 125 -2.93 10.07 5.01
C ASP A 125 -2.62 10.43 6.47
N THR A 126 -1.41 10.13 6.90
CA THR A 126 -0.77 10.89 7.97
C THR A 126 -0.56 12.31 7.46
N VAL A 127 -0.62 13.30 8.35
CA VAL A 127 -0.56 14.76 8.14
C VAL A 127 0.44 15.26 7.07
N ALA A 128 1.28 14.37 6.51
CA ALA A 128 2.34 14.68 5.54
C ALA A 128 2.00 14.37 4.06
N ARG A 129 0.88 13.71 3.74
CA ARG A 129 0.53 13.32 2.36
C ARG A 129 -0.97 13.50 2.10
N GLN A 130 -1.39 14.69 1.70
CA GLN A 130 -2.80 15.06 1.47
C GLN A 130 -3.37 14.67 0.09
N ASN A 131 -2.92 13.60 -0.56
CA ASN A 131 -3.29 13.29 -1.95
C ASN A 131 -4.30 12.14 -2.12
N TYR A 132 -4.71 11.45 -1.06
CA TYR A 132 -5.70 10.37 -1.16
C TYR A 132 -6.88 10.61 -0.23
N PRO A 133 -8.13 10.44 -0.71
CA PRO A 133 -9.31 10.56 0.16
C PRO A 133 -9.27 9.44 1.22
N ASN A 134 -9.47 9.83 2.47
CA ASN A 134 -9.58 8.90 3.59
C ASN A 134 -10.75 7.95 3.37
N ARG A 135 -10.59 6.67 3.69
CA ARG A 135 -11.65 5.67 3.64
C ARG A 135 -11.37 4.52 4.59
N ILE A 136 -12.43 3.91 5.06
CA ILE A 136 -12.39 2.66 5.81
C ILE A 136 -12.87 1.55 4.88
N ILE A 137 -12.13 0.45 4.81
CA ILE A 137 -12.51 -0.73 4.05
C ILE A 137 -12.88 -1.84 5.02
N ILE A 138 -14.06 -2.45 4.84
CA ILE A 138 -14.49 -3.66 5.56
C ILE A 138 -14.44 -4.83 4.58
N TYR A 139 -13.73 -5.89 4.95
CA TYR A 139 -13.54 -7.04 4.08
C TYR A 139 -14.58 -8.13 4.35
N ARG A 140 -15.58 -8.18 3.49
CA ARG A 140 -16.67 -9.15 3.56
C ARG A 140 -16.20 -10.59 3.49
N ASP A 141 -15.31 -10.90 2.53
CA ASP A 141 -14.87 -12.27 2.23
C ASP A 141 -14.15 -12.97 3.41
N THR A 142 -13.39 -12.22 4.20
CA THR A 142 -12.71 -12.74 5.38
C THR A 142 -13.63 -12.83 6.59
N LEU A 143 -14.49 -11.83 6.79
CA LEU A 143 -15.45 -11.80 7.88
C LEU A 143 -16.49 -12.93 7.72
N GLU A 144 -17.09 -13.08 6.54
CA GLU A 144 -18.03 -14.18 6.29
C GLU A 144 -17.38 -15.56 6.37
N ARG A 145 -16.13 -15.71 5.88
CA ARG A 145 -15.39 -16.97 5.95
C ARG A 145 -15.20 -17.43 7.40
N ASP A 146 -14.78 -16.52 8.28
CA ASP A 146 -14.34 -16.87 9.61
C ASP A 146 -15.50 -16.83 10.64
N PHE A 147 -16.50 -15.99 10.43
CA PHE A 147 -17.59 -15.75 11.39
C PHE A 147 -18.99 -15.96 10.81
N GLY A 148 -19.15 -16.15 9.50
CA GLY A 148 -20.45 -16.27 8.84
C GLY A 148 -21.29 -17.50 9.24
N HIS A 149 -20.71 -18.45 9.97
CA HIS A 149 -21.42 -19.59 10.53
C HIS A 149 -22.31 -19.25 11.73
N ASP A 150 -22.08 -18.07 12.33
CA ASP A 150 -22.84 -17.54 13.47
C ASP A 150 -23.18 -16.06 13.20
N PRO A 151 -24.47 -15.74 12.92
CA PRO A 151 -24.87 -14.36 12.59
C PRO A 151 -24.59 -13.34 13.70
N ASP A 152 -24.72 -13.71 14.97
CA ASP A 152 -24.47 -12.82 16.09
C ASP A 152 -22.97 -12.55 16.24
N LEU A 153 -22.14 -13.57 16.01
CA LEU A 153 -20.70 -13.44 16.01
C LEU A 153 -20.21 -12.58 14.83
N LEU A 154 -20.77 -12.79 13.63
CA LEU A 154 -20.46 -11.99 12.46
C LEU A 154 -20.76 -10.51 12.70
N ARG A 155 -21.95 -10.19 13.23
CA ARG A 155 -22.36 -8.84 13.61
C ARG A 155 -21.35 -8.19 14.57
N ALA A 156 -21.04 -8.91 15.65
CA ALA A 156 -20.08 -8.44 16.65
C ALA A 156 -18.67 -8.18 16.05
N GLN A 157 -18.23 -9.01 15.09
CA GLN A 157 -16.94 -8.83 14.45
C GLN A 157 -16.95 -7.68 13.43
N VAL A 158 -18.01 -7.46 12.69
CA VAL A 158 -18.19 -6.29 11.81
C VAL A 158 -18.11 -5.01 12.63
N GLU A 159 -18.86 -4.93 13.75
CA GLU A 159 -18.84 -3.79 14.66
C GLU A 159 -17.45 -3.54 15.26
N ARG A 160 -16.79 -4.60 15.72
CA ARG A 160 -15.43 -4.50 16.28
C ARG A 160 -14.43 -4.02 15.23
N THR A 161 -14.49 -4.57 14.01
CA THR A 161 -13.60 -4.18 12.92
C THR A 161 -13.81 -2.70 12.56
N LEU A 162 -15.07 -2.25 12.44
CA LEU A 162 -15.35 -0.84 12.14
C LEU A 162 -14.78 0.08 13.22
N ARG A 163 -14.97 -0.23 14.51
CA ARG A 163 -14.41 0.56 15.63
C ARG A 163 -12.89 0.58 15.60
N HIS A 164 -12.25 -0.51 15.26
CA HIS A 164 -10.81 -0.63 15.11
C HIS A 164 -10.29 0.33 14.03
N GLU A 165 -10.91 0.33 12.84
CA GLU A 165 -10.50 1.20 11.74
C GLU A 165 -10.80 2.69 12.01
N VAL A 166 -11.89 3.00 12.71
CA VAL A 166 -12.16 4.36 13.20
C VAL A 166 -11.10 4.83 14.19
N ALA A 167 -10.61 3.96 15.06
CA ALA A 167 -9.51 4.30 15.97
C ALA A 167 -8.20 4.61 15.22
N HIS A 168 -7.91 3.87 14.15
CA HIS A 168 -6.78 4.20 13.25
C HIS A 168 -6.96 5.54 12.54
N HIS A 169 -8.16 5.86 12.09
CA HIS A 169 -8.48 7.17 11.52
C HIS A 169 -8.21 8.31 12.51
N LEU A 170 -8.46 8.10 13.80
CA LEU A 170 -8.14 9.05 14.88
C LEU A 170 -6.66 9.14 15.24
N GLY A 171 -5.81 8.38 14.55
CA GLY A 171 -4.37 8.37 14.76
C GLY A 171 -3.88 7.43 15.87
N TRP A 172 -4.75 6.53 16.35
CA TRP A 172 -4.35 5.52 17.33
C TRP A 172 -3.58 4.40 16.63
N GLY A 173 -2.36 4.13 17.10
CA GLY A 173 -1.59 2.98 16.60
C GLY A 173 -2.07 1.68 17.24
N GLU A 174 -1.61 0.53 16.71
CA GLU A 174 -1.96 -0.83 17.12
C GLU A 174 -1.93 -1.08 18.64
N ARG A 175 -1.01 -0.42 19.35
CA ARG A 175 -0.92 -0.53 20.81
C ARG A 175 -2.09 0.16 21.50
N GLY A 176 -2.45 1.36 21.05
CA GLY A 176 -3.58 2.12 21.63
C GLY A 176 -4.91 1.44 21.36
N VAL A 177 -5.10 0.89 20.16
CA VAL A 177 -6.31 0.15 19.79
C VAL A 177 -6.49 -1.10 20.66
N ARG A 178 -5.40 -1.87 20.90
CA ARG A 178 -5.43 -3.02 21.82
C ARG A 178 -5.72 -2.64 23.28
N GLU A 179 -5.23 -1.50 23.76
CA GLU A 179 -5.53 -1.01 25.11
C GLU A 179 -7.01 -0.66 25.29
N LEU A 180 -7.72 -0.35 24.20
CA LEU A 180 -9.17 -0.13 24.19
C LEU A 180 -9.98 -1.45 24.13
N GLY A 181 -9.32 -2.60 23.96
CA GLY A 181 -9.97 -3.90 23.82
C GLY A 181 -10.57 -4.15 22.42
N LEU A 182 -10.10 -3.39 21.42
CA LEU A 182 -10.54 -3.47 20.03
C LEU A 182 -9.61 -4.36 19.21
#